data_03a6b335a89c36eefb6e5019608c771a
#
_entry.id   03a6b335a89c36eefb6e5019608c771a
#
_cell.length_a   1.000
_cell.length_b   1.000
_cell.length_c   1.000
_cell.angle_alpha   90.00
_cell.angle_beta   90.00
_cell.angle_gamma   90.00
#
_symmetry.space_group_name_H-M   'P 1'
#
loop_
_entity.id
_entity.type
_entity.pdbx_description
1 polymer ?
#
loop_
_entity_poly.entity_id
_entity_poly.type
_entity_poly.pdbx_seq_one_letter_code
_entity_poly.pdbx_strand_id
1 'polypeptide(L)'
;MADARSLVAALLAEGVREVVLCPGSRSAPLAEALADAADAGRLRLRVVLDERSAGFIALGAARAHVLNGRGRCAAVVTTSGTAVSNLHPAVSEADAAGIPLLVISADRPHELVGTGASQTTEQTGLFAPALRLGVDLPADLAADLGGRAADAAIAGKVRRAVAAATGTLSQDPGPVQINARFRPPLTAENSAENSAKSSVGDTVEDAVPAAPAPPFPPAATTVRAAVLAGAPATGAGQPAGSGSLAQGRGLVVAGDTAHPAVGSLARSLAEHLNWPLLAEPTSQARSGPQALSRYAELLGTPAGLALAQQAEHLLVLGHPSLSRSITALLGREDLDITVLTERARWTDVSGRARRVVPMDGPDHEPADAAALRSARLVASLGLESADTAWTDSWRRAVADLPEPDQSSSADALARAVWEASQAPGAPTLLLGSSMTVRRLDRLAQPGAAAPKAVANRGLAGIDGTIATGIGLWMASGEPVRAVMGDLAFLHDAMSLNRGVREEEADLQVIVVDDGGGAIFSHLEYARTTPAGRFERLFTAPQRADIAALAAALGARVQVPHDVEALRGLLDEPVDGVSVVVWETTRHGPHTVTT
;
A
#
# COMPACT_ATOMS: atom_id res chain seq x y z
N MET A 1 0.09 32.79 7.32
CA MET A 1 0.21 32.04 8.61
C MET A 1 -1.13 31.58 9.16
N ALA A 2 -2.15 32.44 9.29
CA ALA A 2 -3.47 32.02 9.82
C ALA A 2 -4.05 30.83 9.08
N ASP A 3 -4.19 30.91 7.75
CA ASP A 3 -4.75 29.84 6.92
C ASP A 3 -4.00 28.51 7.05
N ALA A 4 -2.66 28.54 7.22
CA ALA A 4 -1.86 27.35 7.45
C ALA A 4 -2.19 26.68 8.81
N ARG A 5 -2.32 27.49 9.87
CA ARG A 5 -2.74 26.98 11.20
C ARG A 5 -4.14 26.39 11.16
N SER A 6 -5.07 27.04 10.46
CA SER A 6 -6.44 26.55 10.27
C SER A 6 -6.46 25.23 9.48
N LEU A 7 -5.61 25.11 8.45
CA LEU A 7 -5.49 23.88 7.68
C LEU A 7 -4.95 22.73 8.53
N VAL A 8 -3.87 22.94 9.29
CA VAL A 8 -3.30 21.92 10.18
C VAL A 8 -4.29 21.54 11.28
N ALA A 9 -4.98 22.51 11.88
CA ALA A 9 -6.02 22.25 12.88
C ALA A 9 -7.16 21.39 12.31
N ALA A 10 -7.60 21.67 11.09
CA ALA A 10 -8.63 20.92 10.40
C ALA A 10 -8.17 19.48 10.08
N LEU A 11 -6.92 19.27 9.62
CA LEU A 11 -6.35 17.94 9.41
C LEU A 11 -6.34 17.11 10.70
N LEU A 12 -5.93 17.73 11.81
CA LEU A 12 -5.93 17.08 13.13
C LEU A 12 -7.35 16.71 13.59
N ALA A 13 -8.34 17.58 13.32
CA ALA A 13 -9.74 17.33 13.66
C ALA A 13 -10.31 16.13 12.87
N GLU A 14 -9.89 15.94 11.63
CA GLU A 14 -10.28 14.81 10.78
C GLU A 14 -9.39 13.56 11.00
N GLY A 15 -8.55 13.54 12.02
CA GLY A 15 -7.80 12.36 12.46
C GLY A 15 -6.49 12.09 11.72
N VAL A 16 -5.98 13.01 10.93
CA VAL A 16 -4.63 12.92 10.33
C VAL A 16 -3.60 13.04 11.43
N ARG A 17 -2.70 12.07 11.55
CA ARG A 17 -1.67 12.03 12.62
C ARG A 17 -0.26 11.85 12.09
N GLU A 18 -0.08 11.36 10.91
CA GLU A 18 1.21 11.16 10.25
C GLU A 18 1.33 12.13 9.07
N VAL A 19 2.36 12.96 9.13
CA VAL A 19 2.66 13.96 8.10
C VAL A 19 4.13 13.86 7.72
N VAL A 20 4.38 13.75 6.42
CA VAL A 20 5.73 13.81 5.84
C VAL A 20 5.89 15.14 5.15
N LEU A 21 6.92 15.89 5.53
CA LEU A 21 7.18 17.24 5.03
C LEU A 21 8.47 17.29 4.22
N CYS A 22 8.40 17.83 3.01
CA CYS A 22 9.60 18.20 2.25
C CYS A 22 9.93 19.67 2.44
N PRO A 23 11.21 20.01 2.73
CA PRO A 23 11.64 21.38 2.94
C PRO A 23 11.38 22.26 1.72
N GLY A 24 10.92 23.51 1.96
CA GLY A 24 10.76 24.46 0.87
C GLY A 24 10.19 25.79 1.34
N SER A 25 10.51 26.87 0.62
CA SER A 25 10.12 28.22 1.03
C SER A 25 8.59 28.43 1.00
N ARG A 26 7.89 27.94 -0.04
CA ARG A 26 6.45 28.17 -0.17
C ARG A 26 5.62 27.39 0.86
N SER A 27 6.14 26.27 1.32
CA SER A 27 5.53 25.45 2.38
C SER A 27 5.89 25.93 3.81
N ALA A 28 6.72 26.97 3.98
CA ALA A 28 7.13 27.45 5.30
C ALA A 28 5.96 27.72 6.27
N PRO A 29 4.83 28.35 5.86
CA PRO A 29 3.70 28.51 6.76
C PRO A 29 3.10 27.21 7.28
N LEU A 30 3.11 26.16 6.44
CA LEU A 30 2.66 24.81 6.84
C LEU A 30 3.70 24.14 7.73
N ALA A 31 5.01 24.30 7.42
CA ALA A 31 6.09 23.72 8.21
C ALA A 31 6.05 24.18 9.66
N GLU A 32 5.91 25.49 9.89
CA GLU A 32 5.78 26.07 11.23
C GLU A 32 4.53 25.54 11.96
N ALA A 33 3.37 25.54 11.30
CA ALA A 33 2.14 25.06 11.93
C ALA A 33 2.17 23.55 12.22
N LEU A 34 2.85 22.75 11.40
CA LEU A 34 3.06 21.32 11.63
C LEU A 34 4.05 21.06 12.75
N ALA A 35 5.15 21.85 12.82
CA ALA A 35 6.12 21.77 13.91
C ALA A 35 5.45 22.09 15.26
N ASP A 36 4.68 23.17 15.35
CA ASP A 36 3.89 23.52 16.55
C ASP A 36 2.97 22.36 16.98
N ALA A 37 2.37 21.68 16.02
CA ALA A 37 1.49 20.54 16.30
C ALA A 37 2.26 19.28 16.73
N ALA A 38 3.44 19.05 16.15
CA ALA A 38 4.32 17.94 16.51
C ALA A 38 4.92 18.13 17.89
N ASP A 39 5.42 19.33 18.21
CA ASP A 39 5.97 19.69 19.52
C ASP A 39 4.91 19.55 20.64
N ALA A 40 3.64 19.78 20.29
CA ALA A 40 2.50 19.53 21.18
C ALA A 40 2.06 18.05 21.24
N GLY A 41 2.76 17.13 20.59
CA GLY A 41 2.47 15.69 20.56
C GLY A 41 1.16 15.34 19.87
N ARG A 42 0.63 16.21 19.00
CA ARG A 42 -0.66 16.00 18.32
C ARG A 42 -0.56 15.24 17.01
N LEU A 43 0.63 15.20 16.42
CA LEU A 43 0.94 14.43 15.21
C LEU A 43 2.40 13.97 15.22
N ARG A 44 2.73 12.99 14.39
CA ARG A 44 4.11 12.63 14.04
C ARG A 44 4.49 13.36 12.76
N LEU A 45 5.55 14.15 12.81
CA LEU A 45 6.10 14.87 11.69
C LEU A 45 7.44 14.23 11.31
N ARG A 46 7.62 13.94 10.02
CA ARG A 46 8.91 13.49 9.48
C ARG A 46 9.33 14.39 8.34
N VAL A 47 10.55 14.90 8.41
CA VAL A 47 11.13 15.75 7.36
C VAL A 47 11.98 14.90 6.43
N VAL A 48 11.70 14.97 5.12
CA VAL A 48 12.34 14.15 4.08
C VAL A 48 12.78 15.05 2.93
N LEU A 49 14.01 14.84 2.44
CA LEU A 49 14.59 15.67 1.38
C LEU A 49 14.00 15.34 -0.01
N ASP A 50 13.86 14.05 -0.34
CA ASP A 50 13.38 13.57 -1.65
C ASP A 50 11.85 13.41 -1.60
N GLU A 51 11.14 14.17 -2.45
CA GLU A 51 9.67 14.17 -2.47
C GLU A 51 9.09 12.84 -2.93
N ARG A 52 9.75 12.12 -3.82
CA ARG A 52 9.32 10.78 -4.22
C ARG A 52 9.34 9.83 -3.01
N SER A 53 10.43 9.81 -2.27
CA SER A 53 10.54 9.04 -1.02
C SER A 53 9.48 9.49 0.00
N ALA A 54 9.28 10.80 0.16
CA ALA A 54 8.28 11.37 1.06
C ALA A 54 6.86 10.90 0.72
N GLY A 55 6.51 10.88 -0.57
CA GLY A 55 5.21 10.37 -1.05
C GLY A 55 4.99 8.90 -0.68
N PHE A 56 6.01 8.04 -0.86
CA PHE A 56 5.92 6.63 -0.49
C PHE A 56 5.96 6.39 1.03
N ILE A 57 6.64 7.22 1.81
CA ILE A 57 6.56 7.17 3.28
C ILE A 57 5.13 7.47 3.73
N ALA A 58 4.50 8.52 3.20
CA ALA A 58 3.11 8.84 3.52
C ALA A 58 2.14 7.73 3.04
N LEU A 59 2.37 7.13 1.87
CA LEU A 59 1.63 5.97 1.38
C LEU A 59 1.77 4.78 2.33
N GLY A 60 2.98 4.48 2.79
CA GLY A 60 3.25 3.42 3.75
C GLY A 60 2.54 3.64 5.09
N ALA A 61 2.53 4.88 5.60
CA ALA A 61 1.81 5.25 6.81
C ALA A 61 0.28 5.06 6.65
N ALA A 62 -0.28 5.49 5.53
CA ALA A 62 -1.69 5.27 5.23
C ALA A 62 -2.02 3.77 5.08
N ARG A 63 -1.12 2.98 4.45
CA ARG A 63 -1.26 1.52 4.32
C ARG A 63 -1.23 0.83 5.68
N ALA A 64 -0.40 1.29 6.62
CA ALA A 64 -0.40 0.77 8.00
C ALA A 64 -1.74 0.99 8.70
N HIS A 65 -2.38 2.12 8.48
CA HIS A 65 -3.72 2.36 9.02
C HIS A 65 -4.74 1.40 8.45
N VAL A 66 -4.72 1.14 7.15
CA VAL A 66 -5.60 0.15 6.50
C VAL A 66 -5.33 -1.26 7.05
N LEU A 67 -4.06 -1.66 7.16
CA LEU A 67 -3.63 -2.96 7.70
C LEU A 67 -4.11 -3.17 9.15
N ASN A 68 -4.20 -2.09 9.92
CA ASN A 68 -4.67 -2.12 11.30
C ASN A 68 -6.18 -1.83 11.44
N GLY A 69 -6.95 -1.93 10.35
CA GLY A 69 -8.40 -1.70 10.34
C GLY A 69 -8.82 -0.26 10.67
N ARG A 70 -7.92 0.71 10.46
CA ARG A 70 -8.18 2.14 10.71
C ARG A 70 -8.28 2.85 9.36
N GLY A 71 -9.44 3.26 8.95
CA GLY A 71 -9.65 4.01 7.70
C GLY A 71 -9.11 5.45 7.77
N ARG A 72 -7.81 5.66 8.08
CA ARG A 72 -7.19 6.98 8.25
C ARG A 72 -6.26 7.32 7.10
N CYS A 73 -6.18 8.63 6.81
CA CYS A 73 -5.21 9.17 5.86
C CYS A 73 -3.88 9.48 6.54
N ALA A 74 -2.79 9.38 5.77
CA ALA A 74 -1.54 10.07 6.05
C ALA A 74 -1.32 11.17 5.01
N ALA A 75 -0.53 12.19 5.34
CA ALA A 75 -0.31 13.34 4.47
C ALA A 75 1.15 13.50 4.06
N VAL A 76 1.37 13.97 2.83
CA VAL A 76 2.66 14.49 2.37
C VAL A 76 2.51 15.96 2.01
N VAL A 77 3.46 16.79 2.46
CA VAL A 77 3.48 18.23 2.25
C VAL A 77 4.72 18.61 1.46
N THR A 78 4.55 19.32 0.34
CA THR A 78 5.67 19.81 -0.48
C THR A 78 5.55 21.29 -0.75
N THR A 79 6.68 21.88 -1.14
CA THR A 79 6.68 23.20 -1.79
C THR A 79 6.15 23.11 -3.22
N SER A 80 6.16 24.20 -3.96
CA SER A 80 5.63 24.26 -5.34
C SER A 80 6.63 23.78 -6.40
N GLY A 81 6.14 23.59 -7.63
CA GLY A 81 6.93 23.28 -8.81
C GLY A 81 7.24 21.79 -8.93
N THR A 82 8.48 21.41 -9.27
CA THR A 82 8.88 20.01 -9.45
C THR A 82 8.73 19.14 -8.21
N ALA A 83 8.76 19.72 -7.03
CA ALA A 83 8.49 19.04 -5.77
C ALA A 83 7.14 18.30 -5.79
N VAL A 84 6.10 18.95 -6.31
CA VAL A 84 4.78 18.33 -6.46
C VAL A 84 4.82 17.21 -7.50
N SER A 85 5.50 17.44 -8.63
CA SER A 85 5.59 16.45 -9.72
C SER A 85 6.27 15.14 -9.28
N ASN A 86 7.24 15.21 -8.36
CA ASN A 86 7.94 14.05 -7.83
C ASN A 86 7.04 13.12 -7.00
N LEU A 87 5.87 13.57 -6.57
CA LEU A 87 4.89 12.73 -5.86
C LEU A 87 4.10 11.80 -6.78
N HIS A 88 4.19 11.98 -8.11
CA HIS A 88 3.35 11.26 -9.08
C HIS A 88 3.40 9.73 -8.92
N PRO A 89 4.56 9.08 -8.74
CA PRO A 89 4.62 7.63 -8.54
C PRO A 89 3.82 7.15 -7.32
N ALA A 90 3.97 7.82 -6.19
CA ALA A 90 3.24 7.46 -4.96
C ALA A 90 1.73 7.71 -5.09
N VAL A 91 1.32 8.80 -5.75
CA VAL A 91 -0.09 9.11 -6.02
C VAL A 91 -0.71 8.05 -6.94
N SER A 92 0.01 7.63 -7.99
CA SER A 92 -0.46 6.59 -8.92
C SER A 92 -0.59 5.22 -8.24
N GLU A 93 0.36 4.84 -7.40
CA GLU A 93 0.27 3.61 -6.60
C GLU A 93 -0.89 3.69 -5.59
N ALA A 94 -1.07 4.83 -4.91
CA ALA A 94 -2.18 5.05 -3.99
C ALA A 94 -3.55 4.93 -4.68
N ASP A 95 -3.66 5.44 -5.91
CA ASP A 95 -4.86 5.33 -6.73
C ASP A 95 -5.19 3.86 -7.05
N ALA A 96 -4.22 3.15 -7.61
CA ALA A 96 -4.40 1.77 -8.04
C ALA A 96 -4.64 0.82 -6.85
N ALA A 97 -3.92 1.02 -5.74
CA ALA A 97 -4.04 0.21 -4.52
C ALA A 97 -5.22 0.64 -3.62
N GLY A 98 -5.84 1.80 -3.84
CA GLY A 98 -6.92 2.33 -3.00
C GLY A 98 -6.44 2.75 -1.61
N ILE A 99 -5.28 3.39 -1.51
CA ILE A 99 -4.70 3.84 -0.25
C ILE A 99 -5.06 5.32 -0.01
N PRO A 100 -5.60 5.69 1.17
CA PRO A 100 -6.03 7.04 1.46
C PRO A 100 -4.84 7.99 1.72
N LEU A 101 -4.34 8.61 0.66
CA LEU A 101 -3.19 9.52 0.68
C LEU A 101 -3.64 10.97 0.51
N LEU A 102 -3.21 11.87 1.40
CA LEU A 102 -3.41 13.31 1.26
C LEU A 102 -2.12 13.97 0.74
N VAL A 103 -2.20 14.58 -0.43
CA VAL A 103 -1.16 15.45 -0.99
C VAL A 103 -1.51 16.89 -0.65
N ILE A 104 -0.64 17.59 0.09
CA ILE A 104 -0.78 19.01 0.40
C ILE A 104 0.35 19.75 -0.32
N SER A 105 0.02 20.35 -1.46
CA SER A 105 0.95 21.09 -2.30
C SER A 105 0.87 22.59 -1.99
N ALA A 106 1.93 23.16 -1.42
CA ALA A 106 2.01 24.61 -1.25
C ALA A 106 2.21 25.29 -2.61
N ASP A 107 1.46 26.35 -2.87
CA ASP A 107 1.47 27.03 -4.16
C ASP A 107 1.57 28.56 -4.03
N ARG A 108 1.91 29.18 -5.12
CA ARG A 108 1.88 30.63 -5.28
C ARG A 108 0.45 31.14 -5.42
N PRO A 109 0.21 32.41 -5.12
CA PRO A 109 -1.07 33.05 -5.43
C PRO A 109 -1.44 32.89 -6.90
N HIS A 110 -2.73 32.82 -7.18
CA HIS A 110 -3.26 32.49 -8.51
C HIS A 110 -2.75 33.43 -9.62
N GLU A 111 -2.59 34.70 -9.33
CA GLU A 111 -2.13 35.71 -10.29
C GLU A 111 -0.69 35.50 -10.79
N LEU A 112 0.08 34.63 -10.16
CA LEU A 112 1.44 34.29 -10.59
C LEU A 112 1.49 33.02 -11.44
N VAL A 113 0.40 32.25 -11.51
CA VAL A 113 0.35 31.03 -12.33
C VAL A 113 0.29 31.40 -13.82
N GLY A 114 1.11 30.73 -14.65
CA GLY A 114 1.18 31.02 -16.08
C GLY A 114 1.97 32.26 -16.48
N THR A 115 2.55 33.01 -15.53
CA THR A 115 3.29 34.25 -15.81
C THR A 115 4.80 34.05 -16.02
N GLY A 116 5.31 32.84 -15.85
CA GLY A 116 6.75 32.56 -15.83
C GLY A 116 7.43 32.86 -14.50
N ALA A 117 6.67 33.13 -13.44
CA ALA A 117 7.22 33.32 -12.10
C ALA A 117 8.02 32.08 -11.65
N SER A 118 9.14 32.32 -10.94
CA SER A 118 10.04 31.25 -10.51
C SER A 118 9.31 30.14 -9.75
N GLN A 119 9.58 28.86 -10.08
CA GLN A 119 9.07 27.66 -9.42
C GLN A 119 7.51 27.64 -9.38
N THR A 120 6.86 28.07 -10.47
CA THR A 120 5.41 28.14 -10.60
C THR A 120 4.97 27.28 -11.76
N THR A 121 3.97 26.45 -11.54
CA THR A 121 3.33 25.61 -12.55
C THR A 121 1.86 25.45 -12.22
N GLU A 122 1.05 24.91 -13.15
CA GLU A 122 -0.32 24.52 -12.86
C GLU A 122 -0.29 23.22 -12.04
N GLN A 123 -0.61 23.34 -10.75
CA GLN A 123 -0.53 22.21 -9.82
C GLN A 123 -1.87 21.50 -9.63
N THR A 124 -3.00 22.22 -9.84
CA THR A 124 -4.33 21.72 -9.51
C THR A 124 -4.80 20.56 -10.38
N GLY A 125 -4.29 20.46 -11.60
CA GLY A 125 -4.61 19.39 -12.55
C GLY A 125 -3.57 18.29 -12.66
N LEU A 126 -2.45 18.38 -11.92
CA LEU A 126 -1.28 17.53 -12.13
C LEU A 126 -1.56 16.04 -11.95
N PHE A 127 -2.38 15.68 -10.98
CA PHE A 127 -2.73 14.30 -10.67
C PHE A 127 -4.17 13.93 -11.07
N ALA A 128 -4.85 14.76 -11.86
CA ALA A 128 -6.29 14.68 -12.10
C ALA A 128 -6.86 13.27 -12.37
N PRO A 129 -6.25 12.39 -13.19
CA PRO A 129 -6.79 11.06 -13.44
C PRO A 129 -6.79 10.14 -12.22
N ALA A 130 -5.86 10.37 -11.28
CA ALA A 130 -5.66 9.52 -10.11
C ALA A 130 -6.44 9.99 -8.87
N LEU A 131 -6.84 11.26 -8.83
CA LEU A 131 -7.44 11.85 -7.63
C LEU A 131 -8.89 11.46 -7.41
N ARG A 132 -9.26 11.24 -6.13
CA ARG A 132 -10.67 11.19 -5.71
C ARG A 132 -11.27 12.57 -5.57
N LEU A 133 -10.45 13.57 -5.22
CA LEU A 133 -10.83 14.98 -5.11
C LEU A 133 -9.60 15.88 -5.23
N GLY A 134 -9.70 16.95 -6.01
CA GLY A 134 -8.78 18.07 -6.01
C GLY A 134 -9.42 19.28 -5.32
N VAL A 135 -8.71 19.90 -4.39
CA VAL A 135 -9.14 21.11 -3.68
C VAL A 135 -8.10 22.20 -3.92
N ASP A 136 -8.51 23.36 -4.37
CA ASP A 136 -7.67 24.55 -4.45
C ASP A 136 -8.11 25.55 -3.36
N LEU A 137 -7.19 25.88 -2.46
CA LEU A 137 -7.38 26.86 -1.39
C LEU A 137 -6.74 28.19 -1.83
N PRO A 138 -7.51 29.25 -2.01
CA PRO A 138 -6.97 30.56 -2.36
C PRO A 138 -6.08 31.10 -1.22
N ALA A 139 -5.18 32.00 -1.58
CA ALA A 139 -4.38 32.71 -0.59
C ALA A 139 -5.26 33.70 0.20
N ASP A 140 -4.82 34.01 1.42
CA ASP A 140 -5.35 35.10 2.25
C ASP A 140 -6.82 34.95 2.69
N LEU A 141 -7.33 33.71 2.79
CA LEU A 141 -8.72 33.44 3.22
C LEU A 141 -9.08 34.12 4.55
N ALA A 142 -8.17 34.12 5.53
CA ALA A 142 -8.40 34.76 6.82
C ALA A 142 -8.54 36.29 6.71
N ALA A 143 -7.79 36.92 5.79
CA ALA A 143 -7.89 38.33 5.53
C ALA A 143 -9.19 38.70 4.79
N ASP A 144 -9.59 37.87 3.84
CA ASP A 144 -10.76 38.12 2.97
C ASP A 144 -12.09 37.86 3.69
N LEU A 145 -12.18 36.77 4.46
CA LEU A 145 -13.42 36.31 5.08
C LEU A 145 -13.51 36.64 6.59
N GLY A 146 -12.39 37.01 7.21
CA GLY A 146 -12.24 37.03 8.67
C GLY A 146 -11.95 35.62 9.24
N GLY A 147 -11.18 35.57 10.33
CA GLY A 147 -10.60 34.30 10.85
C GLY A 147 -11.60 33.19 11.04
N ARG A 148 -12.73 33.44 11.74
CA ARG A 148 -13.73 32.39 12.01
C ARG A 148 -14.41 31.84 10.75
N ALA A 149 -14.67 32.66 9.75
CA ALA A 149 -15.29 32.21 8.50
C ALA A 149 -14.29 31.45 7.64
N ALA A 150 -13.02 31.88 7.60
CA ALA A 150 -11.95 31.16 6.92
C ALA A 150 -11.71 29.79 7.57
N ASP A 151 -11.66 29.68 8.90
CA ASP A 151 -11.54 28.41 9.64
C ASP A 151 -12.65 27.44 9.25
N ALA A 152 -13.89 27.90 9.21
CA ALA A 152 -15.03 27.08 8.82
C ALA A 152 -14.96 26.62 7.35
N ALA A 153 -14.53 27.51 6.45
CA ALA A 153 -14.37 27.20 5.03
C ALA A 153 -13.26 26.15 4.80
N ILE A 154 -12.10 26.33 5.44
CA ILE A 154 -10.98 25.38 5.37
C ILE A 154 -11.38 24.05 5.97
N ALA A 155 -11.97 24.02 7.17
CA ALA A 155 -12.41 22.79 7.82
C ALA A 155 -13.42 22.00 6.98
N GLY A 156 -14.38 22.71 6.35
CA GLY A 156 -15.34 22.07 5.44
C GLY A 156 -14.70 21.44 4.21
N LYS A 157 -13.67 22.07 3.62
CA LYS A 157 -12.92 21.52 2.48
C LYS A 157 -12.06 20.33 2.90
N VAL A 158 -11.36 20.41 4.05
CA VAL A 158 -10.54 19.31 4.57
C VAL A 158 -11.41 18.09 4.90
N ARG A 159 -12.56 18.29 5.54
CA ARG A 159 -13.50 17.19 5.82
C ARG A 159 -13.93 16.46 4.55
N ARG A 160 -14.27 17.19 3.47
CA ARG A 160 -14.60 16.58 2.18
C ARG A 160 -13.41 15.86 1.56
N ALA A 161 -12.21 16.42 1.69
CA ALA A 161 -10.98 15.82 1.20
C ALA A 161 -10.68 14.50 1.91
N VAL A 162 -10.76 14.46 3.24
CA VAL A 162 -10.55 13.23 4.03
C VAL A 162 -11.65 12.20 3.73
N ALA A 163 -12.91 12.60 3.67
CA ALA A 163 -14.00 11.68 3.31
C ALA A 163 -13.85 11.09 1.91
N ALA A 164 -13.37 11.87 0.95
CA ALA A 164 -13.07 11.38 -0.40
C ALA A 164 -11.86 10.42 -0.39
N ALA A 165 -10.77 10.78 0.32
CA ALA A 165 -9.57 9.96 0.40
C ALA A 165 -9.85 8.61 1.08
N THR A 166 -10.63 8.58 2.14
CA THR A 166 -11.01 7.34 2.84
C THR A 166 -12.09 6.54 2.13
N GLY A 167 -12.74 7.12 1.12
CA GLY A 167 -13.85 6.47 0.43
C GLY A 167 -15.09 6.28 1.29
N THR A 168 -15.25 7.06 2.38
CA THR A 168 -16.33 6.89 3.36
C THR A 168 -17.73 6.89 2.73
N LEU A 169 -17.95 7.68 1.69
CA LEU A 169 -19.23 7.74 0.97
C LEU A 169 -19.21 6.99 -0.36
N SER A 170 -18.05 6.96 -1.04
CA SER A 170 -17.91 6.42 -2.40
C SER A 170 -17.56 4.94 -2.43
N GLN A 171 -17.05 4.37 -1.33
CA GLN A 171 -16.39 3.06 -1.29
C GLN A 171 -15.18 2.96 -2.27
N ASP A 172 -14.60 4.10 -2.61
CA ASP A 172 -13.43 4.20 -3.49
C ASP A 172 -12.33 5.02 -2.82
N PRO A 173 -11.61 4.46 -1.84
CA PRO A 173 -10.49 5.14 -1.20
C PRO A 173 -9.37 5.41 -2.20
N GLY A 174 -8.56 6.45 -1.93
CA GLY A 174 -7.45 6.79 -2.80
C GLY A 174 -6.88 8.18 -2.54
N PRO A 175 -6.00 8.69 -3.42
CA PRO A 175 -5.33 9.95 -3.21
C PRO A 175 -6.24 11.16 -3.41
N VAL A 176 -5.96 12.21 -2.64
CA VAL A 176 -6.60 13.52 -2.73
C VAL A 176 -5.53 14.60 -2.70
N GLN A 177 -5.70 15.66 -3.47
CA GLN A 177 -4.83 16.83 -3.43
C GLN A 177 -5.54 18.03 -2.79
N ILE A 178 -4.84 18.70 -1.86
CA ILE A 178 -5.17 20.04 -1.36
C ILE A 178 -4.04 20.96 -1.81
N ASN A 179 -4.29 21.75 -2.85
CA ASN A 179 -3.38 22.81 -3.29
C ASN A 179 -3.62 24.05 -2.43
N ALA A 180 -2.63 24.44 -1.62
CA ALA A 180 -2.74 25.52 -0.67
C ALA A 180 -1.88 26.71 -1.12
N ARG A 181 -2.51 27.83 -1.45
CA ARG A 181 -1.82 29.03 -1.95
C ARG A 181 -1.42 29.95 -0.81
N PHE A 182 -0.18 30.41 -0.84
CA PHE A 182 0.37 31.32 0.15
C PHE A 182 1.01 32.54 -0.49
N ARG A 183 0.75 33.71 0.08
CA ARG A 183 1.35 35.00 -0.28
C ARG A 183 2.40 35.41 0.76
N PRO A 184 3.53 36.06 0.39
CA PRO A 184 4.42 36.69 1.36
C PRO A 184 3.69 37.73 2.22
N PRO A 185 4.07 37.87 3.51
CA PRO A 185 5.16 37.17 4.20
C PRO A 185 4.83 35.73 4.56
N LEU A 186 5.81 34.79 4.38
CA LEU A 186 5.65 33.36 4.60
C LEU A 186 6.01 32.93 6.04
N THR A 187 6.56 33.82 6.82
CA THR A 187 6.91 33.64 8.24
C THR A 187 6.18 34.66 9.07
N ALA A 188 5.92 34.37 10.35
CA ALA A 188 5.47 35.37 11.29
C ALA A 188 6.59 36.42 11.44
N GLU A 189 6.27 37.71 11.30
CA GLU A 189 7.19 38.78 11.68
C GLU A 189 7.50 38.60 13.16
N ASN A 190 8.78 38.46 13.51
CA ASN A 190 9.20 38.49 14.90
C ASN A 190 8.85 39.86 15.47
N SER A 191 7.81 39.92 16.27
CA SER A 191 7.39 41.12 16.98
C SER A 191 8.50 41.72 17.85
N ALA A 192 9.60 41.00 18.09
CA ALA A 192 10.77 41.51 18.83
C ALA A 192 11.67 42.44 18.01
N GLU A 193 11.75 42.34 16.68
CA GLU A 193 12.57 43.26 15.86
C GLU A 193 11.83 44.54 15.48
N ASN A 194 10.49 44.54 15.47
CA ASN A 194 9.70 45.74 15.23
C ASN A 194 9.54 46.63 16.45
N SER A 195 9.76 46.14 17.68
CA SER A 195 9.80 46.95 18.89
C SER A 195 10.95 47.94 18.91
N ALA A 196 12.01 47.72 18.13
CA ALA A 196 13.17 48.64 18.08
C ALA A 196 13.01 49.79 17.09
N LYS A 197 11.98 49.81 16.25
CA LYS A 197 11.76 50.85 15.23
C LYS A 197 10.54 51.75 15.44
N SER A 198 9.73 51.49 16.46
CA SER A 198 8.54 52.29 16.78
C SER A 198 8.61 52.82 18.23
N SER A 199 9.57 53.68 18.50
CA SER A 199 9.56 54.50 19.71
C SER A 199 9.09 55.91 19.37
N VAL A 200 7.81 56.09 19.08
CA VAL A 200 7.08 57.35 19.30
C VAL A 200 5.63 56.98 19.61
N GLY A 201 5.27 57.14 20.83
CA GLY A 201 3.99 57.35 21.48
C GLY A 201 2.74 56.73 20.88
N ASP A 202 2.21 55.73 21.59
CA ASP A 202 0.83 55.79 22.02
C ASP A 202 0.58 54.70 23.08
N THR A 203 -0.25 55.02 24.03
CA THR A 203 -0.56 54.29 25.26
C THR A 203 -1.10 52.91 25.01
N VAL A 204 -0.48 51.91 25.67
CA VAL A 204 -0.88 50.50 25.67
C VAL A 204 -2.14 50.33 26.52
N GLU A 205 -3.26 50.00 25.90
CA GLU A 205 -4.35 49.29 26.58
C GLU A 205 -3.97 47.80 26.70
N ASP A 206 -4.04 47.28 27.93
CA ASP A 206 -3.72 45.90 28.28
C ASP A 206 -4.55 44.91 27.43
N ALA A 207 -3.91 44.25 26.48
CA ALA A 207 -4.49 43.12 25.75
C ALA A 207 -4.54 41.91 26.68
N VAL A 208 -5.72 41.57 27.15
CA VAL A 208 -6.04 40.31 27.81
C VAL A 208 -5.62 39.15 26.90
N PRO A 209 -4.85 38.15 27.36
CA PRO A 209 -4.48 37.02 26.55
C PRO A 209 -5.75 36.32 26.07
N ALA A 210 -5.88 36.13 24.75
CA ALA A 210 -7.01 35.44 24.13
C ALA A 210 -7.11 34.03 24.72
N ALA A 211 -8.27 33.70 25.29
CA ALA A 211 -8.60 32.37 25.75
C ALA A 211 -8.38 31.36 24.60
N PRO A 212 -7.90 30.14 24.89
CA PRO A 212 -7.75 29.11 23.84
C PRO A 212 -9.11 28.91 23.14
N ALA A 213 -9.09 28.93 21.80
CA ALA A 213 -10.27 28.70 21.02
C ALA A 213 -10.95 27.41 21.47
N PRO A 214 -12.27 27.37 21.58
CA PRO A 214 -12.97 26.15 21.97
C PRO A 214 -12.64 25.02 20.98
N PRO A 215 -12.49 23.77 21.45
CA PRO A 215 -12.22 22.65 20.56
C PRO A 215 -13.30 22.60 19.49
N PHE A 216 -12.89 22.37 18.23
CA PHE A 216 -13.82 22.13 17.14
C PHE A 216 -14.84 21.06 17.57
N PRO A 217 -16.13 21.20 17.23
CA PRO A 217 -17.09 20.18 17.55
C PRO A 217 -16.58 18.84 16.97
N PRO A 218 -16.76 17.73 17.68
CA PRO A 218 -16.31 16.43 17.20
C PRO A 218 -16.86 16.19 15.80
N ALA A 219 -16.04 15.61 14.91
CA ALA A 219 -16.46 15.25 13.56
C ALA A 219 -17.81 14.55 13.63
N ALA A 220 -18.78 14.98 12.82
CA ALA A 220 -20.06 14.33 12.75
C ALA A 220 -19.81 12.86 12.44
N THR A 221 -20.13 11.98 13.37
CA THR A 221 -20.06 10.54 13.18
C THR A 221 -21.01 10.22 12.05
N THR A 222 -20.48 9.93 10.87
CA THR A 222 -21.30 9.47 9.74
C THR A 222 -21.71 8.05 10.08
N VAL A 223 -22.87 7.88 10.67
CA VAL A 223 -23.47 6.57 10.88
C VAL A 223 -23.81 6.04 9.48
N ARG A 224 -23.03 5.10 8.98
CA ARG A 224 -23.45 4.28 7.84
C ARG A 224 -24.74 3.58 8.25
N ALA A 225 -25.85 4.01 7.68
CA ALA A 225 -27.07 3.22 7.75
C ALA A 225 -26.77 1.91 7.01
N ALA A 226 -26.78 0.79 7.72
CA ALA A 226 -26.71 -0.52 7.13
C ALA A 226 -27.90 -0.69 6.18
N VAL A 227 -27.66 -0.56 4.88
CA VAL A 227 -28.62 -0.96 3.86
C VAL A 227 -28.52 -2.49 3.74
N LEU A 228 -29.02 -3.16 4.76
CA LEU A 228 -29.35 -4.58 4.75
C LEU A 228 -30.87 -4.73 4.90
N ALA A 229 -31.61 -4.08 4.02
CA ALA A 229 -32.99 -4.45 3.79
C ALA A 229 -33.05 -5.07 2.39
N GLY A 230 -33.35 -6.35 2.34
CA GLY A 230 -33.37 -7.15 1.12
C GLY A 230 -34.13 -6.47 -0.01
N ALA A 231 -33.41 -6.07 -1.04
CA ALA A 231 -34.00 -5.94 -2.35
C ALA A 231 -33.98 -7.35 -2.98
N PRO A 232 -35.11 -7.91 -3.38
CA PRO A 232 -35.11 -9.15 -4.14
C PRO A 232 -34.38 -8.88 -5.47
N ALA A 233 -33.43 -9.73 -5.81
CA ALA A 233 -32.81 -9.73 -7.13
C ALA A 233 -33.91 -9.91 -8.21
N THR A 234 -34.34 -8.80 -8.80
CA THR A 234 -35.20 -8.83 -9.98
C THR A 234 -34.32 -9.07 -11.21
N GLY A 235 -34.20 -10.32 -11.57
CA GLY A 235 -33.44 -10.77 -12.74
C GLY A 235 -33.25 -12.27 -12.75
N ALA A 236 -34.29 -13.02 -12.33
CA ALA A 236 -34.31 -14.46 -12.51
C ALA A 236 -34.51 -14.79 -14.01
N GLY A 237 -33.41 -14.94 -14.73
CA GLY A 237 -33.40 -15.80 -15.92
C GLY A 237 -33.61 -17.23 -15.42
N GLN A 238 -34.63 -17.90 -15.94
CA GLN A 238 -34.96 -19.31 -15.63
C GLN A 238 -33.71 -20.20 -15.77
N PRO A 239 -33.50 -21.16 -14.85
CA PRO A 239 -32.44 -22.16 -15.04
C PRO A 239 -32.81 -23.05 -16.21
N ALA A 240 -31.99 -23.05 -17.24
CA ALA A 240 -32.04 -24.04 -18.31
C ALA A 240 -31.50 -25.38 -17.78
N GLY A 241 -32.34 -26.40 -17.83
CA GLY A 241 -31.94 -27.77 -17.90
C GLY A 241 -31.54 -28.46 -16.60
N SER A 242 -32.43 -29.30 -16.09
CA SER A 242 -32.14 -30.40 -15.17
C SER A 242 -31.13 -31.37 -15.79
N GLY A 243 -29.87 -31.19 -15.39
CA GLY A 243 -28.81 -32.14 -15.71
C GLY A 243 -27.84 -32.23 -14.55
N SER A 244 -27.82 -33.41 -13.90
CA SER A 244 -26.81 -33.87 -12.92
C SER A 244 -26.50 -32.92 -11.75
N LEU A 245 -26.73 -33.40 -10.55
CA LEU A 245 -26.37 -32.74 -9.28
C LEU A 245 -25.01 -32.07 -9.42
N ALA A 246 -25.00 -30.74 -9.51
CA ALA A 246 -23.81 -29.92 -9.46
C ALA A 246 -23.06 -30.27 -8.16
N GLN A 247 -21.82 -30.71 -8.25
CA GLN A 247 -21.08 -31.22 -7.09
C GLN A 247 -20.49 -30.08 -6.23
N GLY A 248 -20.96 -28.82 -6.38
CA GLY A 248 -20.50 -27.67 -5.60
C GLY A 248 -18.99 -27.41 -5.71
N ARG A 249 -18.33 -27.82 -6.78
CA ARG A 249 -16.88 -27.69 -6.95
C ARG A 249 -16.49 -26.28 -7.31
N GLY A 250 -15.72 -25.63 -6.45
CA GLY A 250 -15.21 -24.30 -6.73
C GLY A 250 -13.80 -24.09 -6.21
N LEU A 251 -13.29 -22.88 -6.44
CA LEU A 251 -11.99 -22.39 -6.02
C LEU A 251 -12.16 -21.02 -5.40
N VAL A 252 -11.30 -20.69 -4.42
CA VAL A 252 -11.17 -19.35 -3.88
C VAL A 252 -9.80 -18.80 -4.29
N VAL A 253 -9.77 -17.67 -4.98
CA VAL A 253 -8.56 -16.92 -5.33
C VAL A 253 -8.48 -15.68 -4.48
N ALA A 254 -7.41 -15.53 -3.72
CA ALA A 254 -7.14 -14.36 -2.88
C ALA A 254 -5.86 -13.67 -3.37
N GLY A 255 -6.01 -12.46 -3.92
CA GLY A 255 -4.91 -11.61 -4.37
C GLY A 255 -4.49 -10.58 -3.32
N ASP A 256 -3.60 -9.66 -3.72
CA ASP A 256 -3.08 -8.59 -2.86
C ASP A 256 -4.22 -7.78 -2.21
N THR A 257 -4.08 -7.54 -0.93
CA THR A 257 -4.96 -6.64 -0.17
C THR A 257 -4.24 -6.08 1.05
N ALA A 258 -4.49 -4.81 1.35
CA ALA A 258 -4.05 -4.22 2.61
C ALA A 258 -5.02 -4.50 3.78
N HIS A 259 -6.18 -5.12 3.52
CA HIS A 259 -7.22 -5.36 4.52
C HIS A 259 -7.19 -6.80 5.06
N PRO A 260 -6.73 -7.07 6.30
CA PRO A 260 -6.69 -8.42 6.86
C PRO A 260 -8.06 -9.12 6.92
N ALA A 261 -9.13 -8.34 7.07
CA ALA A 261 -10.50 -8.87 7.09
C ALA A 261 -10.88 -9.56 5.77
N VAL A 262 -10.37 -9.07 4.62
CA VAL A 262 -10.57 -9.71 3.30
C VAL A 262 -9.89 -11.07 3.25
N GLY A 263 -8.64 -11.15 3.73
CA GLY A 263 -7.92 -12.42 3.83
C GLY A 263 -8.59 -13.41 4.77
N SER A 264 -9.07 -12.94 5.92
CA SER A 264 -9.82 -13.78 6.87
C SER A 264 -11.14 -14.30 6.28
N LEU A 265 -11.85 -13.47 5.52
CA LEU A 265 -13.06 -13.89 4.81
C LEU A 265 -12.75 -14.93 3.72
N ALA A 266 -11.68 -14.74 2.94
CA ALA A 266 -11.27 -15.70 1.92
C ALA A 266 -10.99 -17.09 2.50
N ARG A 267 -10.29 -17.14 3.65
CA ARG A 267 -10.08 -18.41 4.39
C ARG A 267 -11.38 -19.02 4.86
N SER A 268 -12.23 -18.23 5.53
CA SER A 268 -13.51 -18.71 6.06
C SER A 268 -14.44 -19.22 4.95
N LEU A 269 -14.44 -18.59 3.78
CA LEU A 269 -15.19 -19.08 2.62
C LEU A 269 -14.63 -20.40 2.10
N ALA A 270 -13.30 -20.51 1.97
CA ALA A 270 -12.65 -21.74 1.52
C ALA A 270 -12.92 -22.91 2.48
N GLU A 271 -12.86 -22.67 3.78
CA GLU A 271 -13.14 -23.66 4.83
C GLU A 271 -14.62 -24.08 4.82
N HIS A 272 -15.53 -23.11 4.76
CA HIS A 272 -16.99 -23.37 4.76
C HIS A 272 -17.43 -24.17 3.53
N LEU A 273 -16.85 -23.86 2.37
CA LEU A 273 -17.18 -24.50 1.10
C LEU A 273 -16.38 -25.77 0.81
N ASN A 274 -15.37 -26.10 1.61
CA ASN A 274 -14.37 -27.14 1.30
C ASN A 274 -13.70 -26.93 -0.06
N TRP A 275 -13.42 -25.67 -0.41
CA TRP A 275 -12.79 -25.32 -1.68
C TRP A 275 -11.31 -25.03 -1.50
N PRO A 276 -10.46 -25.43 -2.46
CA PRO A 276 -9.05 -25.02 -2.47
C PRO A 276 -8.90 -23.50 -2.46
N LEU A 277 -7.98 -23.00 -1.62
CA LEU A 277 -7.62 -21.60 -1.54
C LEU A 277 -6.29 -21.34 -2.23
N LEU A 278 -6.32 -20.55 -3.30
CA LEU A 278 -5.19 -20.10 -4.09
C LEU A 278 -4.84 -18.66 -3.66
N ALA A 279 -4.01 -18.55 -2.64
CA ALA A 279 -3.73 -17.28 -1.98
C ALA A 279 -2.34 -16.74 -2.34
N GLU A 280 -2.26 -15.52 -2.90
CA GLU A 280 -1.00 -14.82 -3.10
C GLU A 280 -0.34 -14.46 -1.75
N PRO A 281 0.99 -14.26 -1.66
CA PRO A 281 1.68 -13.97 -0.39
C PRO A 281 1.15 -12.75 0.36
N THR A 282 0.69 -11.73 -0.36
CA THR A 282 0.17 -10.46 0.20
C THR A 282 -1.35 -10.43 0.35
N SER A 283 -2.01 -11.58 0.18
CA SER A 283 -3.47 -11.68 0.29
C SER A 283 -4.01 -11.65 1.71
N GLN A 284 -3.18 -11.72 2.73
CA GLN A 284 -3.56 -11.92 4.15
C GLN A 284 -4.34 -13.23 4.39
N ALA A 285 -4.39 -14.13 3.37
CA ALA A 285 -5.21 -15.34 3.39
C ALA A 285 -4.39 -16.63 3.40
N ARG A 286 -3.06 -16.60 3.15
CA ARG A 286 -2.22 -17.79 2.92
C ARG A 286 -1.97 -18.57 4.21
N SER A 287 -3.02 -19.19 4.74
CA SER A 287 -2.98 -20.01 5.96
C SER A 287 -4.20 -20.92 6.03
N GLY A 288 -4.17 -21.86 6.96
CA GLY A 288 -5.28 -22.81 7.17
C GLY A 288 -5.26 -24.00 6.22
N PRO A 289 -6.16 -24.96 6.46
CA PRO A 289 -6.12 -26.26 5.80
C PRO A 289 -6.48 -26.24 4.31
N GLN A 290 -7.22 -25.24 3.81
CA GLN A 290 -7.60 -25.14 2.40
C GLN A 290 -6.57 -24.43 1.53
N ALA A 291 -5.62 -23.70 2.14
CA ALA A 291 -4.61 -22.95 1.41
C ALA A 291 -3.60 -23.92 0.75
N LEU A 292 -3.36 -23.72 -0.52
CA LEU A 292 -2.41 -24.52 -1.30
C LEU A 292 -1.11 -23.73 -1.52
N SER A 293 0.02 -24.39 -1.32
CA SER A 293 1.31 -23.95 -1.87
C SER A 293 1.41 -24.37 -3.34
N ARG A 294 2.33 -23.78 -4.11
CA ARG A 294 2.68 -24.19 -5.47
C ARG A 294 1.50 -24.31 -6.46
N TYR A 295 0.35 -23.71 -6.14
CA TYR A 295 -0.85 -23.77 -6.99
C TYR A 295 -0.61 -23.20 -8.39
N ALA A 296 0.21 -22.14 -8.50
CA ALA A 296 0.53 -21.54 -9.80
C ALA A 296 1.35 -22.48 -10.70
N GLU A 297 2.23 -23.29 -10.10
CA GLU A 297 3.00 -24.33 -10.76
C GLU A 297 2.09 -25.50 -11.15
N LEU A 298 1.25 -25.97 -10.23
CA LEU A 298 0.26 -27.01 -10.49
C LEU A 298 -0.64 -26.66 -11.67
N LEU A 299 -1.17 -25.44 -11.72
CA LEU A 299 -2.00 -24.94 -12.82
C LEU A 299 -1.27 -24.89 -14.18
N GLY A 300 0.05 -24.96 -14.19
CA GLY A 300 0.87 -25.12 -15.40
C GLY A 300 1.02 -26.57 -15.88
N THR A 301 0.52 -27.56 -15.13
CA THR A 301 0.63 -28.99 -15.47
C THR A 301 -0.67 -29.54 -16.07
N PRO A 302 -0.61 -30.63 -16.83
CA PRO A 302 -1.81 -31.31 -17.32
C PRO A 302 -2.76 -31.76 -16.19
N ALA A 303 -2.22 -32.23 -15.05
CA ALA A 303 -3.00 -32.63 -13.89
C ALA A 303 -3.75 -31.45 -13.25
N GLY A 304 -3.08 -30.31 -13.06
CA GLY A 304 -3.69 -29.10 -12.52
C GLY A 304 -4.74 -28.51 -13.46
N LEU A 305 -4.49 -28.52 -14.77
CA LEU A 305 -5.48 -28.10 -15.76
C LEU A 305 -6.72 -29.00 -15.74
N ALA A 306 -6.55 -30.31 -15.62
CA ALA A 306 -7.65 -31.27 -15.53
C ALA A 306 -8.49 -31.07 -14.25
N LEU A 307 -7.85 -30.75 -13.13
CA LEU A 307 -8.55 -30.36 -11.90
C LEU A 307 -9.28 -29.02 -12.07
N ALA A 308 -8.61 -28.01 -12.59
CA ALA A 308 -9.22 -26.72 -12.83
C ALA A 308 -10.46 -26.83 -13.73
N GLN A 309 -10.44 -27.67 -14.77
CA GLN A 309 -11.58 -27.91 -15.65
C GLN A 309 -12.83 -28.49 -14.94
N GLN A 310 -12.66 -29.11 -13.78
CA GLN A 310 -13.76 -29.63 -12.98
C GLN A 310 -14.38 -28.57 -12.05
N ALA A 311 -13.76 -27.41 -11.90
CA ALA A 311 -14.32 -26.32 -11.13
C ALA A 311 -15.45 -25.63 -11.89
N GLU A 312 -16.56 -25.38 -11.22
CA GLU A 312 -17.77 -24.74 -11.74
C GLU A 312 -17.84 -23.27 -11.29
N HIS A 313 -17.30 -22.98 -10.08
CA HIS A 313 -17.36 -21.67 -9.44
C HIS A 313 -15.96 -21.14 -9.10
N LEU A 314 -15.82 -19.82 -9.14
CA LEU A 314 -14.61 -19.13 -8.71
C LEU A 314 -14.97 -17.90 -7.88
N LEU A 315 -14.55 -17.87 -6.63
CA LEU A 315 -14.63 -16.68 -5.79
C LEU A 315 -13.31 -15.92 -5.85
N VAL A 316 -13.35 -14.63 -6.13
CA VAL A 316 -12.17 -13.77 -6.25
C VAL A 316 -12.24 -12.66 -5.22
N LEU A 317 -11.19 -12.52 -4.40
CA LEU A 317 -11.03 -11.46 -3.40
C LEU A 317 -9.68 -10.75 -3.57
N GLY A 318 -9.63 -9.46 -3.31
CA GLY A 318 -8.41 -8.66 -3.47
C GLY A 318 -7.99 -8.47 -4.94
N HIS A 319 -6.69 -8.30 -5.19
CA HIS A 319 -6.11 -8.02 -6.50
C HIS A 319 -5.12 -9.11 -6.93
N PRO A 320 -5.57 -10.26 -7.47
CA PRO A 320 -4.68 -11.33 -7.95
C PRO A 320 -3.97 -10.90 -9.24
N SER A 321 -2.65 -10.79 -9.18
CA SER A 321 -1.85 -10.21 -10.27
C SER A 321 -0.46 -10.81 -10.45
N LEU A 322 -0.08 -11.85 -9.67
CA LEU A 322 1.29 -12.38 -9.69
C LEU A 322 1.52 -13.41 -10.79
N SER A 323 0.56 -14.28 -11.07
CA SER A 323 0.78 -15.48 -11.86
C SER A 323 -0.04 -15.48 -13.15
N ARG A 324 0.59 -15.85 -14.27
CA ARG A 324 -0.09 -16.05 -15.56
C ARG A 324 -1.12 -17.18 -15.49
N SER A 325 -0.86 -18.20 -14.66
CA SER A 325 -1.79 -19.32 -14.47
C SER A 325 -3.09 -18.85 -13.83
N ILE A 326 -3.02 -17.96 -12.85
CA ILE A 326 -4.21 -17.33 -12.24
C ILE A 326 -4.94 -16.45 -13.26
N THR A 327 -4.21 -15.64 -14.03
CA THR A 327 -4.84 -14.84 -15.10
C THR A 327 -5.56 -15.72 -16.12
N ALA A 328 -4.97 -16.86 -16.50
CA ALA A 328 -5.61 -17.80 -17.40
C ALA A 328 -6.86 -18.44 -16.77
N LEU A 329 -6.82 -18.78 -15.48
CA LEU A 329 -7.98 -19.29 -14.73
C LEU A 329 -9.12 -18.26 -14.71
N LEU A 330 -8.81 -16.99 -14.44
CA LEU A 330 -9.77 -15.88 -14.45
C LEU A 330 -10.35 -15.60 -15.85
N GLY A 331 -9.66 -16.01 -16.91
CA GLY A 331 -10.10 -15.85 -18.30
C GLY A 331 -11.05 -16.92 -18.81
N ARG A 332 -11.34 -17.95 -18.03
CA ARG A 332 -12.19 -19.08 -18.47
C ARG A 332 -13.65 -18.65 -18.62
N GLU A 333 -14.27 -19.05 -19.74
CA GLU A 333 -15.65 -18.70 -20.10
C GLU A 333 -16.69 -19.59 -19.42
N ASP A 334 -16.31 -20.79 -19.04
CA ASP A 334 -17.17 -21.81 -18.44
C ASP A 334 -17.29 -21.70 -16.92
N LEU A 335 -16.46 -20.87 -16.26
CA LEU A 335 -16.54 -20.64 -14.82
C LEU A 335 -17.60 -19.58 -14.45
N ASP A 336 -18.33 -19.86 -13.38
CA ASP A 336 -19.16 -18.85 -12.72
C ASP A 336 -18.28 -18.03 -11.75
N ILE A 337 -17.76 -16.90 -12.25
CA ILE A 337 -16.84 -16.04 -11.50
C ILE A 337 -17.62 -15.00 -10.70
N THR A 338 -17.46 -15.01 -9.39
CA THR A 338 -17.98 -14.00 -8.48
C THR A 338 -16.82 -13.24 -7.83
N VAL A 339 -16.80 -11.91 -8.01
CA VAL A 339 -15.84 -11.02 -7.36
C VAL A 339 -16.47 -10.45 -6.09
N LEU A 340 -15.82 -10.66 -4.95
CA LEU A 340 -16.18 -10.04 -3.68
C LEU A 340 -15.25 -8.83 -3.46
N THR A 341 -15.81 -7.63 -3.36
CA THR A 341 -15.03 -6.40 -3.34
C THR A 341 -15.45 -5.46 -2.23
N GLU A 342 -14.48 -4.85 -1.56
CA GLU A 342 -14.65 -3.75 -0.61
C GLU A 342 -14.62 -2.37 -1.26
N ARG A 343 -14.30 -2.32 -2.57
CA ARG A 343 -14.06 -1.09 -3.32
C ARG A 343 -15.01 -0.96 -4.51
N ALA A 344 -15.38 0.28 -4.81
CA ALA A 344 -16.19 0.57 -6.01
C ALA A 344 -15.46 0.19 -7.31
N ARG A 345 -14.10 0.20 -7.30
CA ARG A 345 -13.27 -0.30 -8.39
C ARG A 345 -12.78 -1.71 -8.06
N TRP A 346 -13.40 -2.71 -8.65
CA TRP A 346 -13.05 -4.12 -8.44
C TRP A 346 -12.07 -4.63 -9.49
N THR A 347 -11.40 -5.73 -9.15
CA THR A 347 -10.49 -6.41 -10.07
C THR A 347 -11.22 -7.43 -10.91
N ASP A 348 -11.21 -7.24 -12.23
CA ASP A 348 -11.72 -8.18 -13.22
C ASP A 348 -10.85 -8.13 -14.48
N VAL A 349 -9.65 -8.70 -14.39
CA VAL A 349 -8.62 -8.63 -15.44
C VAL A 349 -9.06 -9.18 -16.80
N SER A 350 -10.05 -10.07 -16.81
CA SER A 350 -10.52 -10.76 -18.01
C SER A 350 -11.91 -10.30 -18.46
N GLY A 351 -12.58 -9.42 -17.69
CA GLY A 351 -13.96 -9.01 -17.95
C GLY A 351 -14.94 -10.17 -17.90
N ARG A 352 -14.68 -11.19 -17.06
CA ARG A 352 -15.46 -12.43 -16.99
C ARG A 352 -16.30 -12.58 -15.72
N ALA A 353 -16.21 -11.62 -14.79
CA ALA A 353 -17.03 -11.65 -13.59
C ALA A 353 -18.52 -11.65 -13.93
N ARG A 354 -19.22 -12.72 -13.58
CA ARG A 354 -20.68 -12.80 -13.75
C ARG A 354 -21.43 -12.09 -12.63
N ARG A 355 -20.82 -12.04 -11.45
CA ARG A 355 -21.35 -11.36 -10.27
C ARG A 355 -20.26 -10.53 -9.61
N VAL A 356 -20.61 -9.32 -9.19
CA VAL A 356 -19.77 -8.48 -8.34
C VAL A 356 -20.57 -8.16 -7.08
N VAL A 357 -20.04 -8.56 -5.95
CA VAL A 357 -20.73 -8.43 -4.65
C VAL A 357 -19.96 -7.45 -3.79
N PRO A 358 -20.52 -6.28 -3.51
CA PRO A 358 -19.92 -5.35 -2.56
C PRO A 358 -19.89 -5.99 -1.17
N MET A 359 -18.74 -5.89 -0.52
CA MET A 359 -18.60 -6.23 0.88
C MET A 359 -18.67 -4.96 1.72
N ASP A 360 -19.37 -5.01 2.84
CA ASP A 360 -19.28 -3.92 3.82
C ASP A 360 -17.85 -3.78 4.28
N GLY A 361 -17.37 -2.54 4.35
CA GLY A 361 -16.01 -2.25 4.75
C GLY A 361 -15.63 -2.89 6.09
N PRO A 362 -14.35 -3.16 6.33
CA PRO A 362 -13.86 -3.95 7.46
C PRO A 362 -13.93 -3.25 8.82
N ASP A 363 -14.69 -2.18 8.96
CA ASP A 363 -14.75 -1.40 10.18
C ASP A 363 -15.27 -2.24 11.37
N HIS A 364 -14.33 -2.70 12.20
CA HIS A 364 -14.52 -3.18 13.57
C HIS A 364 -15.26 -4.51 13.81
N GLU A 365 -15.18 -5.47 12.91
CA GLU A 365 -15.72 -6.80 13.22
C GLU A 365 -14.68 -7.71 13.92
N PRO A 366 -15.06 -8.42 15.01
CA PRO A 366 -14.22 -9.42 15.66
C PRO A 366 -13.93 -10.61 14.74
N ALA A 367 -12.88 -11.38 15.02
CA ALA A 367 -12.45 -12.52 14.21
C ALA A 367 -13.58 -13.55 13.94
N ASP A 368 -14.51 -13.72 14.86
CA ASP A 368 -15.67 -14.60 14.73
C ASP A 368 -16.68 -14.13 13.67
N ALA A 369 -16.60 -12.86 13.28
CA ALA A 369 -17.46 -12.28 12.26
C ALA A 369 -17.17 -12.80 10.85
N ALA A 370 -15.93 -13.18 10.55
CA ALA A 370 -15.58 -13.74 9.24
C ALA A 370 -16.34 -15.04 8.93
N ALA A 371 -16.49 -15.92 9.93
CA ALA A 371 -17.23 -17.17 9.77
C ALA A 371 -18.73 -16.92 9.55
N LEU A 372 -19.33 -15.99 10.31
CA LEU A 372 -20.74 -15.63 10.16
C LEU A 372 -21.00 -14.93 8.81
N ARG A 373 -20.09 -14.06 8.39
CA ARG A 373 -20.15 -13.39 7.08
C ARG A 373 -20.04 -14.40 5.96
N SER A 374 -19.10 -15.35 6.05
CA SER A 374 -18.93 -16.45 5.11
C SER A 374 -20.25 -17.23 4.95
N ALA A 375 -20.87 -17.66 6.04
CA ALA A 375 -22.12 -18.40 6.00
C ALA A 375 -23.27 -17.61 5.31
N ARG A 376 -23.39 -16.31 5.61
CA ARG A 376 -24.38 -15.43 4.95
C ARG A 376 -24.12 -15.28 3.45
N LEU A 377 -22.87 -15.08 3.05
CA LEU A 377 -22.49 -14.95 1.64
C LEU A 377 -22.75 -16.27 0.88
N VAL A 378 -22.34 -17.40 1.43
CA VAL A 378 -22.59 -18.71 0.83
C VAL A 378 -24.08 -18.93 0.59
N ALA A 379 -24.92 -18.66 1.61
CA ALA A 379 -26.38 -18.77 1.48
C ALA A 379 -26.94 -17.79 0.44
N SER A 380 -26.52 -16.52 0.45
CA SER A 380 -27.02 -15.51 -0.48
C SER A 380 -26.61 -15.75 -1.94
N LEU A 381 -25.47 -16.38 -2.15
CA LEU A 381 -24.96 -16.72 -3.47
C LEU A 381 -25.48 -18.07 -3.97
N GLY A 382 -26.15 -18.84 -3.10
CA GLY A 382 -26.64 -20.18 -3.43
C GLY A 382 -25.51 -21.17 -3.72
N LEU A 383 -24.36 -21.01 -3.04
CA LEU A 383 -23.21 -21.89 -3.19
C LEU A 383 -23.35 -23.13 -2.30
N GLU A 384 -22.85 -24.24 -2.77
CA GLU A 384 -22.82 -25.50 -2.05
C GLU A 384 -21.38 -25.89 -1.72
N SER A 385 -21.20 -26.53 -0.56
CA SER A 385 -19.88 -27.06 -0.19
C SER A 385 -19.55 -28.30 -1.02
N ALA A 386 -18.29 -28.39 -1.44
CA ALA A 386 -17.77 -29.59 -2.10
C ALA A 386 -17.55 -30.73 -1.08
N ASP A 387 -17.48 -31.95 -1.58
CA ASP A 387 -16.93 -33.07 -0.84
C ASP A 387 -15.46 -32.80 -0.49
N THR A 388 -15.01 -33.25 0.68
CA THR A 388 -13.61 -33.15 1.12
C THR A 388 -12.62 -33.73 0.10
N ALA A 389 -13.04 -34.76 -0.65
CA ALA A 389 -12.27 -35.33 -1.74
C ALA A 389 -11.86 -34.32 -2.82
N TRP A 390 -12.60 -33.21 -2.96
CA TRP A 390 -12.27 -32.14 -3.91
C TRP A 390 -10.96 -31.44 -3.52
N THR A 391 -10.86 -30.89 -2.33
CA THR A 391 -9.62 -30.26 -1.85
C THR A 391 -8.48 -31.27 -1.71
N ASP A 392 -8.77 -32.50 -1.30
CA ASP A 392 -7.76 -33.55 -1.19
C ASP A 392 -7.17 -33.95 -2.54
N SER A 393 -7.96 -33.88 -3.64
CA SER A 393 -7.42 -34.09 -4.98
C SER A 393 -6.39 -33.04 -5.40
N TRP A 394 -6.62 -31.78 -5.04
CA TRP A 394 -5.68 -30.69 -5.26
C TRP A 394 -4.42 -30.81 -4.42
N ARG A 395 -4.56 -31.18 -3.13
CA ARG A 395 -3.41 -31.42 -2.24
C ARG A 395 -2.52 -32.54 -2.74
N ARG A 396 -3.13 -33.65 -3.18
CA ARG A 396 -2.38 -34.78 -3.78
C ARG A 396 -1.65 -34.34 -5.04
N ALA A 397 -2.31 -33.62 -5.92
CA ALA A 397 -1.67 -33.14 -7.14
C ALA A 397 -0.51 -32.14 -6.86
N VAL A 398 -0.60 -31.34 -5.80
CA VAL A 398 0.53 -30.50 -5.32
C VAL A 398 1.66 -31.38 -4.77
N ALA A 399 1.34 -32.42 -4.00
CA ALA A 399 2.33 -33.34 -3.44
C ALA A 399 3.06 -34.17 -4.52
N ASP A 400 2.39 -34.44 -5.64
CA ASP A 400 2.96 -35.17 -6.78
C ASP A 400 3.85 -34.29 -7.68
N LEU A 401 3.92 -32.95 -7.43
CA LEU A 401 4.83 -32.07 -8.16
C LEU A 401 6.29 -32.41 -7.82
N PRO A 402 7.20 -32.33 -8.81
CA PRO A 402 8.64 -32.49 -8.55
C PRO A 402 9.08 -31.60 -7.41
N GLU A 403 9.99 -32.08 -6.56
CA GLU A 403 10.58 -31.27 -5.52
C GLU A 403 11.23 -29.99 -6.12
N PRO A 404 11.02 -28.81 -5.53
CA PRO A 404 11.70 -27.61 -5.97
C PRO A 404 13.21 -27.79 -5.89
N ASP A 405 13.93 -27.22 -6.86
CA ASP A 405 15.40 -27.18 -6.81
C ASP A 405 15.86 -26.51 -5.51
N GLN A 406 16.54 -27.28 -4.67
CA GLN A 406 17.04 -26.81 -3.39
C GLN A 406 18.40 -26.12 -3.50
N SER A 407 19.05 -26.17 -4.66
CA SER A 407 20.35 -25.52 -4.90
C SER A 407 20.26 -23.99 -5.03
N SER A 408 19.07 -23.43 -5.28
CA SER A 408 18.87 -21.99 -5.42
C SER A 408 18.97 -21.29 -4.06
N SER A 409 20.02 -20.51 -3.86
CA SER A 409 20.21 -19.70 -2.64
C SER A 409 19.10 -18.66 -2.46
N ALA A 410 18.58 -18.08 -3.54
CA ALA A 410 17.45 -17.15 -3.47
C ALA A 410 16.13 -17.82 -3.08
N ASP A 411 15.92 -19.09 -3.43
CA ASP A 411 14.76 -19.88 -3.00
C ASP A 411 14.89 -20.27 -1.52
N ALA A 412 16.11 -20.58 -1.05
CA ALA A 412 16.39 -20.81 0.35
C ALA A 412 16.11 -19.58 1.22
N LEU A 413 16.55 -18.40 0.78
CA LEU A 413 16.20 -17.13 1.41
C LEU A 413 14.68 -16.93 1.48
N ALA A 414 13.96 -17.13 0.36
CA ALA A 414 12.52 -16.93 0.32
C ALA A 414 11.79 -17.82 1.35
N ARG A 415 12.20 -19.10 1.48
CA ARG A 415 11.66 -20.00 2.50
C ARG A 415 11.95 -19.52 3.92
N ALA A 416 13.21 -19.16 4.21
CA ALA A 416 13.61 -18.71 5.55
C ALA A 416 12.86 -17.44 5.96
N VAL A 417 12.74 -16.47 5.07
CA VAL A 417 11.99 -15.23 5.34
C VAL A 417 10.51 -15.52 5.61
N TRP A 418 9.89 -16.38 4.81
CA TRP A 418 8.47 -16.70 5.00
C TRP A 418 8.23 -17.43 6.33
N GLU A 419 9.06 -18.41 6.66
CA GLU A 419 9.00 -19.15 7.93
C GLU A 419 9.15 -18.20 9.13
N ALA A 420 10.14 -17.30 9.10
CA ALA A 420 10.35 -16.30 10.15
C ALA A 420 9.17 -15.31 10.27
N SER A 421 8.49 -15.02 9.14
CA SER A 421 7.35 -14.09 9.15
C SER A 421 6.05 -14.69 9.68
N GLN A 422 5.99 -16.02 9.87
CA GLN A 422 4.84 -16.71 10.47
C GLN A 422 4.90 -16.76 12.00
N ALA A 423 6.01 -16.38 12.59
CA ALA A 423 6.17 -16.38 14.04
C ALA A 423 5.28 -15.31 14.69
N PRO A 424 4.73 -15.57 15.90
CA PRO A 424 4.02 -14.56 16.66
C PRO A 424 4.90 -13.33 16.93
N GLY A 425 4.40 -12.13 16.65
CA GLY A 425 5.15 -10.88 16.82
C GLY A 425 6.22 -10.62 15.75
N ALA A 426 6.25 -11.41 14.67
CA ALA A 426 7.16 -11.16 13.55
C ALA A 426 6.96 -9.76 12.95
N PRO A 427 8.02 -9.12 12.42
CA PRO A 427 7.93 -7.85 11.72
C PRO A 427 6.91 -7.90 10.56
N THR A 428 6.26 -6.78 10.26
CA THR A 428 5.44 -6.68 9.05
C THR A 428 6.31 -6.94 7.82
N LEU A 429 5.94 -7.93 7.01
CA LEU A 429 6.68 -8.31 5.81
C LEU A 429 6.29 -7.41 4.63
N LEU A 430 7.22 -6.62 4.12
CA LEU A 430 7.04 -5.79 2.94
C LEU A 430 7.78 -6.41 1.74
N LEU A 431 7.04 -6.74 0.69
CA LEU A 431 7.59 -7.41 -0.48
C LEU A 431 7.75 -6.44 -1.66
N GLY A 432 8.97 -6.33 -2.16
CA GLY A 432 9.26 -5.59 -3.39
C GLY A 432 8.70 -6.30 -4.63
N SER A 433 8.32 -5.51 -5.63
CA SER A 433 7.80 -6.02 -6.91
C SER A 433 8.92 -6.61 -7.79
N SER A 434 9.50 -7.75 -7.38
CA SER A 434 10.63 -8.42 -8.01
C SER A 434 10.39 -9.94 -8.16
N MET A 435 11.44 -10.69 -8.48
CA MET A 435 11.39 -12.17 -8.40
C MET A 435 11.07 -12.67 -6.99
N THR A 436 11.39 -11.92 -5.96
CA THR A 436 11.19 -12.34 -4.56
C THR A 436 9.73 -12.65 -4.24
N VAL A 437 8.79 -11.77 -4.60
CA VAL A 437 7.37 -12.04 -4.36
C VAL A 437 6.87 -13.24 -5.15
N ARG A 438 7.42 -13.50 -6.34
CA ARG A 438 7.09 -14.67 -7.16
C ARG A 438 7.68 -15.96 -6.60
N ARG A 439 8.90 -15.90 -6.05
CA ARG A 439 9.49 -17.03 -5.31
C ARG A 439 8.66 -17.39 -4.09
N LEU A 440 8.20 -16.39 -3.34
CA LEU A 440 7.30 -16.59 -2.22
C LEU A 440 5.96 -17.17 -2.66
N ASP A 441 5.38 -16.68 -3.75
CA ASP A 441 4.12 -17.24 -4.28
C ASP A 441 4.24 -18.74 -4.59
N ARG A 442 5.39 -19.14 -5.13
CA ARG A 442 5.69 -20.54 -5.43
C ARG A 442 6.01 -21.37 -4.19
N LEU A 443 6.85 -20.85 -3.27
CA LEU A 443 7.53 -21.67 -2.24
C LEU A 443 6.92 -21.54 -0.84
N ALA A 444 6.23 -20.43 -0.55
CA ALA A 444 5.71 -20.15 0.77
C ALA A 444 4.67 -21.18 1.20
N GLN A 445 4.96 -21.93 2.26
CA GLN A 445 4.03 -22.92 2.80
C GLN A 445 2.98 -22.21 3.67
N PRO A 446 1.69 -22.55 3.51
CA PRO A 446 0.67 -22.07 4.41
C PRO A 446 0.92 -22.54 5.84
N GLY A 447 0.84 -21.61 6.80
CA GLY A 447 0.94 -21.93 8.24
C GLY A 447 -0.42 -21.90 8.94
N ALA A 448 -0.39 -21.93 10.26
CA ALA A 448 -1.58 -21.78 11.09
C ALA A 448 -2.19 -20.35 10.98
N ALA A 449 -1.32 -19.34 10.82
CA ALA A 449 -1.70 -17.95 10.60
C ALA A 449 -1.01 -17.39 9.35
N ALA A 450 -1.67 -16.48 8.66
CA ALA A 450 -1.03 -15.74 7.57
C ALA A 450 -0.14 -14.63 8.13
N PRO A 451 1.09 -14.44 7.61
CA PRO A 451 1.91 -13.29 7.98
C PRO A 451 1.21 -11.98 7.64
N LYS A 452 1.53 -10.91 8.38
CA LYS A 452 1.20 -9.54 7.96
C LYS A 452 2.11 -9.17 6.77
N ALA A 453 1.71 -9.53 5.54
CA ALA A 453 2.50 -9.32 4.35
C ALA A 453 1.84 -8.30 3.42
N VAL A 454 2.57 -7.27 3.01
CA VAL A 454 2.10 -6.19 2.12
C VAL A 454 3.10 -5.93 1.00
N ALA A 455 2.65 -5.28 -0.06
CA ALA A 455 3.51 -4.82 -1.16
C ALA A 455 2.87 -3.64 -1.90
N ASN A 456 3.67 -2.90 -2.66
CA ASN A 456 3.17 -1.90 -3.60
C ASN A 456 2.76 -2.62 -4.89
N ARG A 457 1.55 -3.18 -4.89
CA ARG A 457 1.02 -4.02 -5.98
C ARG A 457 -0.06 -3.36 -6.82
N GLY A 458 -0.41 -2.10 -6.55
CA GLY A 458 -1.34 -1.35 -7.39
C GLY A 458 -0.82 -1.24 -8.81
N LEU A 459 0.37 -0.73 -8.98
CA LEU A 459 1.09 -0.65 -10.26
C LEU A 459 2.35 -1.54 -10.31
N ALA A 460 2.74 -2.10 -9.19
CA ALA A 460 3.89 -3.01 -9.07
C ALA A 460 5.22 -2.39 -9.53
N GLY A 461 5.44 -1.10 -9.26
CA GLY A 461 6.70 -0.40 -9.51
C GLY A 461 7.83 -0.92 -8.61
N ILE A 462 9.07 -0.60 -8.96
CA ILE A 462 10.27 -0.89 -8.13
C ILE A 462 10.64 0.28 -7.22
N ASP A 463 9.93 1.37 -7.32
CA ASP A 463 10.11 2.62 -6.57
C ASP A 463 9.45 2.53 -5.19
N GLY A 464 10.02 3.24 -4.23
CA GLY A 464 9.40 3.52 -2.94
C GLY A 464 9.23 2.34 -1.98
N THR A 465 9.88 1.19 -2.17
CA THR A 465 9.73 0.05 -1.27
C THR A 465 10.34 0.33 0.11
N ILE A 466 11.56 0.89 0.17
CA ILE A 466 12.21 1.28 1.43
C ILE A 466 11.40 2.38 2.12
N ALA A 467 11.01 3.39 1.34
CA ALA A 467 10.18 4.50 1.82
C ALA A 467 8.85 4.01 2.41
N THR A 468 8.16 3.08 1.72
CA THR A 468 6.93 2.46 2.24
C THR A 468 7.17 1.74 3.56
N GLY A 469 8.31 1.04 3.72
CA GLY A 469 8.70 0.39 4.96
C GLY A 469 8.85 1.38 6.12
N ILE A 470 9.50 2.51 5.88
CA ILE A 470 9.62 3.60 6.86
C ILE A 470 8.23 4.14 7.25
N GLY A 471 7.33 4.30 6.27
CA GLY A 471 5.97 4.75 6.52
C GLY A 471 5.13 3.77 7.33
N LEU A 472 5.24 2.48 7.04
CA LEU A 472 4.60 1.40 7.80
C LEU A 472 5.00 1.48 9.28
N TRP A 473 6.33 1.56 9.55
CA TRP A 473 6.84 1.72 10.91
C TRP A 473 6.34 3.03 11.56
N MET A 474 6.41 4.14 10.83
CA MET A 474 6.01 5.46 11.35
C MET A 474 4.58 5.45 11.89
N ALA A 475 3.65 4.76 11.26
CA ALA A 475 2.25 4.76 11.65
C ALA A 475 1.86 3.64 12.62
N SER A 476 2.53 2.49 12.53
CA SER A 476 2.23 1.32 13.39
C SER A 476 3.03 1.31 14.69
N GLY A 477 4.28 1.80 14.66
CA GLY A 477 5.30 1.57 15.70
C GLY A 477 5.81 0.12 15.72
N GLU A 478 5.38 -0.72 14.78
CA GLU A 478 5.81 -2.12 14.67
C GLU A 478 7.02 -2.23 13.73
N PRO A 479 7.99 -3.12 14.00
CA PRO A 479 9.12 -3.36 13.11
C PRO A 479 8.68 -3.83 11.72
N VAL A 480 9.48 -3.50 10.70
CA VAL A 480 9.22 -3.87 9.31
C VAL A 480 10.41 -4.63 8.73
N ARG A 481 10.13 -5.69 7.98
CA ARG A 481 11.11 -6.45 7.20
C ARG A 481 10.78 -6.31 5.72
N ALA A 482 11.57 -5.55 4.97
CA ALA A 482 11.42 -5.37 3.54
C ALA A 482 12.32 -6.34 2.78
N VAL A 483 11.79 -7.02 1.76
CA VAL A 483 12.57 -7.95 0.92
C VAL A 483 12.44 -7.55 -0.55
N MET A 484 13.55 -7.29 -1.23
CA MET A 484 13.57 -6.77 -2.60
C MET A 484 14.79 -7.25 -3.37
N GLY A 485 14.79 -7.02 -4.69
CA GLY A 485 15.97 -7.22 -5.53
C GLY A 485 16.92 -6.02 -5.51
N ASP A 486 18.12 -6.22 -6.03
CA ASP A 486 19.19 -5.22 -6.14
C ASP A 486 18.78 -3.95 -6.91
N LEU A 487 18.14 -4.09 -8.07
CA LEU A 487 17.68 -2.93 -8.86
C LEU A 487 16.59 -2.14 -8.13
N ALA A 488 15.69 -2.81 -7.41
CA ALA A 488 14.67 -2.13 -6.61
C ALA A 488 15.30 -1.39 -5.43
N PHE A 489 16.33 -1.98 -4.80
CA PHE A 489 17.11 -1.31 -3.76
C PHE A 489 17.81 -0.07 -4.29
N LEU A 490 18.57 -0.20 -5.39
CA LEU A 490 19.29 0.93 -5.98
C LEU A 490 18.36 2.06 -6.42
N HIS A 491 17.16 1.72 -6.89
CA HIS A 491 16.16 2.70 -7.31
C HIS A 491 15.61 3.52 -6.13
N ASP A 492 15.56 2.94 -4.92
CA ASP A 492 14.97 3.56 -3.73
C ASP A 492 15.98 3.77 -2.58
N ALA A 493 17.27 3.53 -2.81
CA ALA A 493 18.31 3.58 -1.79
C ALA A 493 18.35 4.93 -1.03
N MET A 494 18.07 6.05 -1.72
CA MET A 494 18.06 7.38 -1.10
C MET A 494 17.00 7.55 -0.03
N SER A 495 16.00 6.66 0.04
CA SER A 495 15.04 6.62 1.15
C SER A 495 15.68 6.24 2.49
N LEU A 496 16.88 5.62 2.49
CA LEU A 496 17.67 5.38 3.70
C LEU A 496 18.30 6.66 4.27
N ASN A 497 18.44 7.72 3.43
CA ASN A 497 19.04 8.97 3.88
C ASN A 497 18.11 9.68 4.88
N ARG A 498 18.49 9.65 6.14
CA ARG A 498 17.72 10.18 7.26
C ARG A 498 18.28 11.54 7.71
N GLY A 499 17.41 12.51 7.94
CA GLY A 499 17.77 13.77 8.59
C GLY A 499 18.31 13.51 10.00
N VAL A 500 19.32 14.30 10.42
CA VAL A 500 20.01 14.09 11.72
C VAL A 500 19.11 14.25 12.95
N ARG A 501 17.93 14.85 12.80
CA ARG A 501 16.95 15.03 13.88
C ARG A 501 15.74 14.10 13.77
N GLU A 502 15.70 13.28 12.72
CA GLU A 502 14.59 12.34 12.50
C GLU A 502 14.81 11.03 13.27
N GLU A 503 13.73 10.47 13.78
CA GLU A 503 13.74 9.16 14.41
C GLU A 503 14.22 8.07 13.43
N GLU A 504 14.97 7.12 13.93
CA GLU A 504 15.37 5.94 13.16
C GLU A 504 14.24 4.92 13.14
N ALA A 505 13.95 4.39 11.95
CA ALA A 505 12.92 3.38 11.80
C ALA A 505 13.46 1.99 12.16
N ASP A 506 12.63 1.16 12.79
CA ASP A 506 12.93 -0.27 12.96
C ASP A 506 12.63 -0.99 11.64
N LEU A 507 13.63 -0.98 10.75
CA LEU A 507 13.51 -1.46 9.38
C LEU A 507 14.70 -2.36 9.01
N GLN A 508 14.42 -3.65 8.76
CA GLN A 508 15.38 -4.57 8.16
C GLN A 508 15.09 -4.68 6.65
N VAL A 509 16.04 -4.30 5.81
CA VAL A 509 15.97 -4.42 4.35
C VAL A 509 16.82 -5.59 3.90
N ILE A 510 16.20 -6.61 3.33
CA ILE A 510 16.89 -7.77 2.76
C ILE A 510 16.95 -7.59 1.24
N VAL A 511 18.15 -7.48 0.71
CA VAL A 511 18.42 -7.28 -0.71
C VAL A 511 18.92 -8.59 -1.32
N VAL A 512 18.18 -9.12 -2.27
CA VAL A 512 18.62 -10.25 -3.08
C VAL A 512 19.44 -9.68 -4.24
N ASP A 513 20.78 -9.80 -4.15
CA ASP A 513 21.69 -9.34 -5.18
C ASP A 513 21.96 -10.48 -6.16
N ASP A 514 21.23 -10.48 -7.26
CA ASP A 514 21.40 -11.42 -8.38
C ASP A 514 22.11 -10.78 -9.59
N GLY A 515 22.66 -9.57 -9.40
CA GLY A 515 23.46 -8.85 -10.37
C GLY A 515 22.66 -8.21 -11.49
N GLY A 516 21.40 -7.82 -11.23
CA GLY A 516 20.58 -7.08 -12.15
C GLY A 516 19.12 -7.57 -12.25
N GLY A 517 18.49 -7.33 -13.38
CA GLY A 517 17.10 -7.69 -13.61
C GLY A 517 16.88 -9.17 -13.95
N ALA A 518 17.14 -10.09 -13.03
CA ALA A 518 16.98 -11.53 -13.24
C ALA A 518 15.55 -11.93 -13.66
N ILE A 519 14.54 -11.14 -13.28
CA ILE A 519 13.14 -11.36 -13.69
C ILE A 519 12.98 -11.45 -15.22
N PHE A 520 13.79 -10.72 -15.97
CA PHE A 520 13.71 -10.68 -17.43
C PHE A 520 14.19 -11.97 -18.08
N SER A 521 15.01 -12.78 -17.40
CA SER A 521 15.51 -14.07 -17.90
C SER A 521 14.38 -15.11 -18.06
N HIS A 522 13.23 -14.91 -17.41
CA HIS A 522 12.06 -15.78 -17.50
C HIS A 522 11.06 -15.37 -18.59
N LEU A 523 11.38 -14.33 -19.39
CA LEU A 523 10.50 -13.83 -20.43
C LEU A 523 10.93 -14.34 -21.83
N GLU A 524 10.01 -14.31 -22.77
CA GLU A 524 10.16 -14.92 -24.10
C GLU A 524 11.40 -14.37 -24.87
N TYR A 525 11.64 -13.06 -24.75
CA TYR A 525 12.76 -12.41 -25.45
C TYR A 525 14.13 -12.75 -24.87
N ALA A 526 14.20 -13.33 -23.68
CA ALA A 526 15.48 -13.84 -23.16
C ALA A 526 16.09 -14.91 -24.05
N ARG A 527 15.24 -15.69 -24.75
CA ARG A 527 15.67 -16.74 -25.67
C ARG A 527 16.00 -16.25 -27.07
N THR A 528 15.49 -15.08 -27.47
CA THR A 528 15.59 -14.55 -28.84
C THR A 528 16.58 -13.38 -28.95
N THR A 529 16.95 -12.75 -27.85
CA THR A 529 17.88 -11.62 -27.83
C THR A 529 19.33 -12.10 -27.63
N PRO A 530 20.30 -11.66 -28.45
CA PRO A 530 21.71 -11.97 -28.22
C PRO A 530 22.18 -11.58 -26.82
N ALA A 531 23.00 -12.42 -26.16
CA ALA A 531 23.37 -12.31 -24.75
C ALA A 531 23.84 -10.91 -24.31
N GLY A 532 24.82 -10.32 -24.99
CA GLY A 532 25.33 -8.99 -24.62
C GLY A 532 24.31 -7.86 -24.83
N ARG A 533 23.38 -8.04 -25.77
CA ARG A 533 22.27 -7.10 -25.96
C ARG A 533 21.21 -7.27 -24.90
N PHE A 534 20.92 -8.52 -24.51
CA PHE A 534 20.01 -8.85 -23.42
C PHE A 534 20.52 -8.28 -22.09
N GLU A 535 21.80 -8.50 -21.80
CA GLU A 535 22.46 -7.96 -20.60
C GLU A 535 22.32 -6.44 -20.53
N ARG A 536 22.64 -5.74 -21.62
CA ARG A 536 22.59 -4.28 -21.65
C ARG A 536 21.17 -3.71 -21.51
N LEU A 537 20.17 -4.31 -22.15
CA LEU A 537 18.82 -3.74 -22.28
C LEU A 537 17.85 -4.20 -21.20
N PHE A 538 18.06 -5.38 -20.63
CA PHE A 538 17.08 -6.01 -19.74
C PHE A 538 17.66 -6.29 -18.35
N THR A 539 18.71 -7.09 -18.22
CA THR A 539 19.26 -7.34 -16.87
C THR A 539 19.96 -6.11 -16.32
N ALA A 540 20.51 -5.27 -17.18
CA ALA A 540 21.08 -3.96 -16.85
C ALA A 540 21.91 -3.97 -15.55
N PRO A 541 22.94 -4.83 -15.43
CA PRO A 541 23.71 -4.96 -14.21
C PRO A 541 24.37 -3.64 -13.83
N GLN A 542 24.33 -3.31 -12.56
CA GLN A 542 24.87 -2.08 -12.02
C GLN A 542 26.26 -2.31 -11.42
N ARG A 543 27.09 -1.25 -11.37
CA ARG A 543 28.43 -1.29 -10.75
C ARG A 543 28.41 -0.91 -9.27
N ALA A 544 27.25 -0.51 -8.75
CA ALA A 544 27.14 -0.06 -7.38
C ALA A 544 27.41 -1.23 -6.42
N ASP A 545 28.21 -0.98 -5.40
CA ASP A 545 28.35 -1.85 -4.24
C ASP A 545 27.21 -1.51 -3.27
N ILE A 546 26.25 -2.43 -3.14
CA ILE A 546 25.04 -2.25 -2.32
C ILE A 546 25.40 -2.11 -0.84
N ALA A 547 26.36 -2.93 -0.36
CA ALA A 547 26.78 -2.90 1.03
C ALA A 547 27.46 -1.57 1.39
N ALA A 548 28.37 -1.11 0.54
CA ALA A 548 29.04 0.17 0.72
C ALA A 548 28.07 1.35 0.63
N LEU A 549 27.11 1.32 -0.31
CA LEU A 549 26.08 2.35 -0.44
C LEU A 549 25.18 2.42 0.79
N ALA A 550 24.68 1.27 1.26
CA ALA A 550 23.84 1.20 2.45
C ALA A 550 24.56 1.72 3.70
N ALA A 551 25.83 1.35 3.89
CA ALA A 551 26.67 1.84 4.98
C ALA A 551 26.88 3.37 4.90
N ALA A 552 27.14 3.90 3.71
CA ALA A 552 27.30 5.35 3.49
C ALA A 552 26.02 6.14 3.79
N LEU A 553 24.86 5.53 3.66
CA LEU A 553 23.54 6.10 4.02
C LEU A 553 23.16 5.88 5.49
N GLY A 554 24.06 5.29 6.29
CA GLY A 554 23.90 5.14 7.74
C GLY A 554 23.23 3.84 8.21
N ALA A 555 22.98 2.88 7.31
CA ALA A 555 22.42 1.59 7.69
C ALA A 555 23.50 0.66 8.27
N ARG A 556 23.10 -0.19 9.24
CA ARG A 556 23.91 -1.33 9.68
C ARG A 556 23.87 -2.42 8.61
N VAL A 557 25.02 -2.81 8.08
CA VAL A 557 25.11 -3.77 6.98
C VAL A 557 25.54 -5.13 7.45
N GLN A 558 24.90 -6.17 6.92
CA GLN A 558 25.18 -7.58 7.20
C GLN A 558 25.19 -8.37 5.89
N VAL A 559 26.18 -9.25 5.72
CA VAL A 559 26.33 -10.09 4.51
C VAL A 559 26.46 -11.54 4.97
N PRO A 560 25.34 -12.25 5.17
CA PRO A 560 25.38 -13.65 5.61
C PRO A 560 25.92 -14.55 4.49
N HIS A 561 26.78 -15.48 4.84
CA HIS A 561 27.46 -16.39 3.91
C HIS A 561 26.64 -17.64 3.57
N ASP A 562 25.65 -17.99 4.40
CA ASP A 562 24.76 -19.12 4.19
C ASP A 562 23.37 -18.90 4.83
N VAL A 563 22.47 -19.85 4.60
CA VAL A 563 21.08 -19.75 5.07
C VAL A 563 20.97 -19.84 6.59
N GLU A 564 21.90 -20.49 7.27
CA GLU A 564 21.90 -20.59 8.74
C GLU A 564 22.26 -19.24 9.37
N ALA A 565 23.29 -18.58 8.85
CA ALA A 565 23.63 -17.21 9.25
C ALA A 565 22.46 -16.24 8.97
N LEU A 566 21.77 -16.40 7.82
CA LEU A 566 20.56 -15.63 7.53
C LEU A 566 19.46 -15.88 8.56
N ARG A 567 19.18 -17.14 8.92
CA ARG A 567 18.19 -17.49 9.94
C ARG A 567 18.51 -16.83 11.28
N GLY A 568 19.77 -16.84 11.70
CA GLY A 568 20.20 -16.10 12.88
C GLY A 568 19.81 -14.63 12.84
N LEU A 569 20.04 -13.95 11.70
CA LEU A 569 19.66 -12.55 11.52
C LEU A 569 18.14 -12.33 11.47
N LEU A 570 17.37 -13.30 10.98
CA LEU A 570 15.92 -13.22 10.95
C LEU A 570 15.27 -13.39 12.33
N ASP A 571 15.94 -14.09 13.23
CA ASP A 571 15.50 -14.33 14.61
C ASP A 571 15.87 -13.15 15.54
N GLU A 572 16.82 -12.29 15.15
CA GLU A 572 17.17 -11.08 15.90
C GLU A 572 16.01 -10.06 15.85
N PRO A 573 15.79 -9.32 16.95
CA PRO A 573 14.88 -8.18 16.92
C PRO A 573 15.34 -7.13 15.91
N VAL A 574 14.38 -6.58 15.15
CA VAL A 574 14.66 -5.47 14.26
C VAL A 574 14.68 -4.18 15.08
N ASP A 575 15.86 -3.58 15.21
CA ASP A 575 16.13 -2.36 15.95
C ASP A 575 16.97 -1.41 15.09
N GLY A 576 16.43 -0.25 14.76
CA GLY A 576 17.01 0.67 13.81
C GLY A 576 17.06 0.14 12.37
N VAL A 577 17.81 0.85 11.49
CA VAL A 577 17.90 0.49 10.07
C VAL A 577 19.04 -0.48 9.82
N SER A 578 18.72 -1.65 9.30
CA SER A 578 19.70 -2.64 8.85
C SER A 578 19.47 -3.07 7.40
N VAL A 579 20.55 -3.36 6.69
CA VAL A 579 20.52 -3.88 5.33
C VAL A 579 21.27 -5.21 5.29
N VAL A 580 20.55 -6.27 4.95
CA VAL A 580 21.10 -7.62 4.75
C VAL A 580 21.29 -7.82 3.24
N VAL A 581 22.52 -7.96 2.79
CA VAL A 581 22.83 -8.22 1.37
C VAL A 581 23.02 -9.73 1.19
N TRP A 582 22.11 -10.32 0.42
CA TRP A 582 22.16 -11.73 0.07
C TRP A 582 22.64 -11.90 -1.36
N GLU A 583 23.92 -12.24 -1.49
CA GLU A 583 24.52 -12.49 -2.80
C GLU A 583 24.06 -13.84 -3.35
N THR A 584 23.60 -13.84 -4.58
CA THR A 584 23.23 -15.07 -5.30
C THR A 584 24.16 -15.28 -6.48
N THR A 585 24.31 -16.55 -6.88
CA THR A 585 25.06 -16.87 -8.10
C THR A 585 24.39 -16.21 -9.31
N ARG A 586 25.13 -15.38 -10.05
CA ARG A 586 24.63 -14.77 -11.28
C ARG A 586 24.22 -15.88 -12.27
N HIS A 587 22.95 -15.99 -12.57
CA HIS A 587 22.50 -16.85 -13.66
C HIS A 587 22.85 -16.16 -14.99
N GLY A 588 23.83 -16.69 -15.71
CA GLY A 588 24.11 -16.28 -17.09
C GLY A 588 22.87 -16.50 -17.97
N PRO A 589 22.76 -15.78 -19.13
CA PRO A 589 21.58 -15.80 -19.99
C PRO A 589 21.21 -17.16 -20.60
N HIS A 590 21.92 -18.23 -20.29
CA HIS A 590 21.74 -19.57 -20.86
C HIS A 590 21.47 -20.70 -19.85
N THR A 591 21.35 -20.40 -18.55
CA THR A 591 20.97 -21.42 -17.55
C THR A 591 19.48 -21.35 -17.23
N VAL A 592 18.65 -21.57 -18.26
CA VAL A 592 17.26 -21.95 -18.03
C VAL A 592 17.24 -23.47 -17.95
N THR A 593 17.26 -24.02 -16.75
CA THR A 593 16.82 -25.40 -16.53
C THR A 593 15.35 -25.48 -16.92
N THR A 594 15.06 -26.33 -17.88
CA THR A 594 13.75 -26.68 -18.44
C THR A 594 12.76 -27.12 -17.36
#